data_7f98564fcc246408bb0a9a8856e69f11
#
_entry.id   7f98564fcc246408bb0a9a8856e69f11
#
_cell.length_a   1.000
_cell.length_b   1.000
_cell.length_c   1.000
_cell.angle_alpha   90.00
_cell.angle_beta   90.00
_cell.angle_gamma   90.00
#
_symmetry.space_group_name_H-M   'P 1'
#
loop_
_entity.id
_entity.type
_entity.pdbx_description
1 polymer ?
#
loop_
_entity_poly.entity_id
_entity_poly.type
_entity_poly.pdbx_seq_one_letter_code
_entity_poly.pdbx_strand_id
1 'polypeptide(L)'
;MPSLTPRQQQILELILRQLAEQGLPPTRGELAGQLGLRNRQGIEQHLRALARKGYLELSAGLARGIRVREGARAVLALAGGLGSGLAGLPPHPALAPRLPLYGRIAAGLPTLADSNIEAELLIDPALFRPRADFLLRVRGESMREADIQDRDILAVHHTGSVRNGQIVVARLGDEATVKYYRRSGPLLTLEPANPGFEPIHVDLRRQHCVIEGLVVGVVRTALPMRPLP
;
A
#
# COMPACT_ATOMS: atom_id res chain seq x y z
N MET A 1 4.30 6.63 15.53
CA MET A 1 5.74 6.91 15.28
C MET A 1 6.28 7.81 16.38
N PRO A 2 7.57 7.70 16.77
CA PRO A 2 8.18 8.55 17.80
C PRO A 2 8.21 10.02 17.36
N SER A 3 8.07 10.96 18.30
CA SER A 3 8.11 12.40 18.03
C SER A 3 9.43 12.86 17.40
N LEU A 4 9.37 13.83 16.49
CA LEU A 4 10.53 14.44 15.86
C LEU A 4 11.01 15.64 16.69
N THR A 5 12.33 15.83 16.77
CA THR A 5 12.87 17.12 17.24
C THR A 5 12.70 18.17 16.14
N PRO A 6 12.67 19.48 16.48
CA PRO A 6 12.53 20.54 15.47
C PRO A 6 13.55 20.43 14.32
N ARG A 7 14.77 20.03 14.64
CA ARG A 7 15.83 19.85 13.63
C ARG A 7 15.60 18.62 12.73
N GLN A 8 15.12 17.54 13.30
CA GLN A 8 14.75 16.35 12.52
C GLN A 8 13.56 16.63 11.59
N GLN A 9 12.59 17.39 12.07
CA GLN A 9 11.45 17.83 11.28
C GLN A 9 11.92 18.69 10.10
N GLN A 10 12.75 19.69 10.32
CA GLN A 10 13.32 20.55 9.29
C GLN A 10 14.09 19.75 8.22
N ILE A 11 14.88 18.77 8.62
CA ILE A 11 15.62 17.89 7.70
C ILE A 11 14.64 17.06 6.84
N LEU A 12 13.63 16.49 7.46
CA LEU A 12 12.64 15.68 6.75
C LEU A 12 11.82 16.52 5.75
N GLU A 13 11.46 17.75 6.13
CA GLU A 13 10.79 18.73 5.25
C GLU A 13 11.64 19.08 4.03
N LEU A 14 12.94 19.34 4.22
CA LEU A 14 13.85 19.64 3.12
C LEU A 14 13.99 18.44 2.15
N ILE A 15 14.09 17.22 2.69
CA ILE A 15 14.14 16.01 1.87
C ILE A 15 12.87 15.86 1.04
N LEU A 16 11.70 16.05 1.65
CA LEU A 16 10.42 15.95 0.97
C LEU A 16 10.23 17.03 -0.08
N ARG A 17 10.64 18.27 0.22
CA ARG A 17 10.58 19.39 -0.73
C ARG A 17 11.44 19.13 -1.96
N GLN A 18 12.71 18.78 -1.78
CA GLN A 18 13.60 18.51 -2.90
C GLN A 18 13.14 17.30 -3.73
N LEU A 19 12.62 16.26 -3.06
CA LEU A 19 12.05 15.13 -3.73
C LEU A 19 10.80 15.52 -4.57
N ALA A 20 9.99 16.47 -4.08
CA ALA A 20 8.85 17.00 -4.81
C ALA A 20 9.25 17.88 -6.01
N GLU A 21 10.27 18.70 -5.85
CA GLU A 21 10.70 19.66 -6.88
C GLU A 21 11.56 19.01 -7.98
N GLN A 22 12.41 18.05 -7.62
CA GLN A 22 13.43 17.50 -8.51
C GLN A 22 13.28 16.02 -8.81
N GLY A 23 12.34 15.31 -8.14
CA GLY A 23 12.14 13.87 -8.29
C GLY A 23 13.24 13.00 -7.68
N LEU A 24 14.27 13.61 -7.08
CA LEU A 24 15.44 12.94 -6.49
C LEU A 24 15.67 13.43 -5.07
N PRO A 25 16.04 12.52 -4.12
CA PRO A 25 16.35 12.92 -2.77
C PRO A 25 17.65 13.74 -2.74
N PRO A 26 17.81 14.66 -1.77
CA PRO A 26 19.05 15.40 -1.62
C PRO A 26 20.22 14.51 -1.23
N THR A 27 21.41 14.94 -1.61
CA THR A 27 22.64 14.38 -1.08
C THR A 27 22.88 14.89 0.35
N ARG A 28 23.73 14.23 1.10
CA ARG A 28 24.14 14.67 2.44
C ARG A 28 24.84 16.05 2.41
N GLY A 29 25.54 16.35 1.31
CA GLY A 29 26.19 17.65 1.10
C GLY A 29 25.19 18.77 0.84
N GLU A 30 24.19 18.54 -0.01
CA GLU A 30 23.10 19.50 -0.28
C GLU A 30 22.32 19.83 0.99
N LEU A 31 21.98 18.80 1.80
CA LEU A 31 21.32 19.00 3.10
C LEU A 31 22.17 19.82 4.06
N ALA A 32 23.47 19.55 4.14
CA ALA A 32 24.38 20.32 5.00
C ALA A 32 24.43 21.78 4.58
N GLY A 33 24.54 22.07 3.28
CA GLY A 33 24.54 23.41 2.71
C GLY A 33 23.25 24.18 3.00
N GLN A 34 22.09 23.58 2.74
CA GLN A 34 20.77 24.20 2.98
C GLN A 34 20.50 24.49 4.46
N LEU A 35 21.12 23.73 5.36
CA LEU A 35 20.96 23.87 6.80
C LEU A 35 22.03 24.71 7.47
N GLY A 36 22.98 25.27 6.69
CA GLY A 36 24.08 26.07 7.18
C GLY A 36 25.06 25.30 8.08
N LEU A 37 25.12 23.96 7.93
CA LEU A 37 25.97 23.11 8.75
C LEU A 37 27.36 22.98 8.11
N ARG A 38 28.41 23.40 8.84
CA ARG A 38 29.82 23.27 8.40
C ARG A 38 30.32 21.82 8.36
N ASN A 39 29.59 20.87 9.03
CA ASN A 39 30.08 19.52 9.18
C ASN A 39 29.00 18.48 8.72
N ARG A 40 29.40 17.59 7.80
CA ARG A 40 28.58 16.47 7.30
C ARG A 40 28.22 15.44 8.39
N GLN A 41 29.01 15.33 9.46
CA GLN A 41 28.75 14.39 10.55
C GLN A 41 27.43 14.69 11.29
N GLY A 42 27.10 15.99 11.48
CA GLY A 42 25.84 16.39 12.10
C GLY A 42 24.61 15.92 11.33
N ILE A 43 24.65 16.02 9.98
CA ILE A 43 23.57 15.53 9.12
C ILE A 43 23.44 14.02 9.23
N GLU A 44 24.55 13.28 9.20
CA GLU A 44 24.53 11.81 9.28
C GLU A 44 23.89 11.32 10.58
N GLN A 45 24.14 11.97 11.71
CA GLN A 45 23.51 11.64 12.99
C GLN A 45 21.99 11.83 12.95
N HIS A 46 21.51 12.93 12.36
CA HIS A 46 20.09 13.21 12.23
C HIS A 46 19.41 12.24 11.25
N LEU A 47 20.03 11.92 10.12
CA LEU A 47 19.52 10.95 9.17
C LEU A 47 19.41 9.55 9.78
N ARG A 48 20.45 9.11 10.53
CA ARG A 48 20.38 7.82 11.25
C ARG A 48 19.30 7.83 12.34
N ALA A 49 19.10 8.95 13.03
CA ALA A 49 18.03 9.07 14.00
C ALA A 49 16.64 8.99 13.34
N LEU A 50 16.45 9.64 12.19
CA LEU A 50 15.22 9.56 11.39
C LEU A 50 14.99 8.14 10.86
N ALA A 51 16.03 7.44 10.44
CA ALA A 51 15.95 6.05 10.01
C ALA A 51 15.56 5.11 11.17
N ARG A 52 16.18 5.24 12.35
CA ARG A 52 15.80 4.48 13.56
C ARG A 52 14.36 4.73 14.00
N LYS A 53 13.87 5.95 13.80
CA LYS A 53 12.48 6.32 14.09
C LYS A 53 11.48 5.84 13.01
N GLY A 54 11.96 5.24 11.91
CA GLY A 54 11.14 4.69 10.84
C GLY A 54 10.65 5.70 9.80
N TYR A 55 11.25 6.90 9.73
CA TYR A 55 10.90 7.92 8.74
C TYR A 55 11.65 7.79 7.42
N LEU A 56 12.87 7.27 7.47
CA LEU A 56 13.75 7.13 6.32
C LEU A 56 14.33 5.70 6.25
N GLU A 57 14.76 5.33 5.05
CA GLU A 57 15.70 4.25 4.78
C GLU A 57 16.97 4.86 4.19
N LEU A 58 18.12 4.38 4.66
CA LEU A 58 19.43 4.87 4.22
C LEU A 58 20.19 3.75 3.53
N SER A 59 20.49 3.93 2.26
CA SER A 59 21.34 3.00 1.50
C SER A 59 22.80 3.43 1.63
N ALA A 60 23.65 2.51 2.08
CA ALA A 60 25.09 2.75 2.18
C ALA A 60 25.73 2.87 0.78
N GLY A 61 26.76 3.73 0.67
CA GLY A 61 27.52 3.86 -0.59
C GLY A 61 26.87 4.68 -1.71
N LEU A 62 25.59 5.07 -1.58
CA LEU A 62 24.91 5.88 -2.58
C LEU A 62 24.87 7.37 -2.19
N ALA A 63 25.24 8.25 -3.11
CA ALA A 63 25.21 9.70 -2.88
C ALA A 63 23.79 10.21 -2.58
N ARG A 64 22.77 9.64 -3.22
CA ARG A 64 21.33 9.93 -3.05
C ARG A 64 20.58 8.76 -2.41
N GLY A 65 21.22 7.99 -1.54
CA GLY A 65 20.69 6.82 -0.88
C GLY A 65 19.73 7.12 0.29
N ILE A 66 18.86 8.12 0.15
CA ILE A 66 17.83 8.46 1.13
C ILE A 66 16.47 8.11 0.52
N ARG A 67 15.74 7.20 1.15
CA ARG A 67 14.37 6.84 0.78
C ARG A 67 13.43 7.23 1.92
N VAL A 68 12.34 7.94 1.60
CA VAL A 68 11.35 8.35 2.59
C VAL A 68 10.31 7.24 2.75
N ARG A 69 10.06 6.80 3.98
CA ARG A 69 9.01 5.83 4.29
C ARG A 69 7.63 6.50 4.28
N GLU A 70 6.61 5.75 3.88
CA GLU A 70 5.24 6.23 3.64
C GLU A 70 4.62 6.98 4.84
N GLY A 71 4.83 6.50 6.06
CA GLY A 71 4.32 7.16 7.27
C GLY A 71 4.96 8.51 7.64
N ALA A 72 6.11 8.85 7.04
CA ALA A 72 6.83 10.10 7.37
C ALA A 72 6.06 11.37 6.98
N ARG A 73 5.28 11.32 5.89
CA ARG A 73 4.49 12.45 5.39
C ARG A 73 3.27 12.74 6.27
N ALA A 74 2.58 11.70 6.70
CA ALA A 74 1.40 11.82 7.55
C ALA A 74 1.74 12.48 8.89
N VAL A 75 2.91 12.16 9.46
CA VAL A 75 3.35 12.74 10.73
C VAL A 75 3.73 14.20 10.60
N LEU A 76 4.35 14.63 9.49
CA LEU A 76 4.63 16.06 9.25
C LEU A 76 3.35 16.87 9.03
N ALA A 77 2.38 16.32 8.32
CA ALA A 77 1.07 16.96 8.13
C ALA A 77 0.32 17.14 9.45
N LEU A 78 0.38 16.15 10.35
CA LEU A 78 -0.25 16.20 11.68
C LEU A 78 0.50 17.12 12.66
N ALA A 79 1.81 17.24 12.51
CA ALA A 79 2.65 18.09 13.38
C ALA A 79 2.60 19.59 13.03
N GLY A 80 1.77 20.00 12.06
CA GLY A 80 1.73 21.38 11.56
C GLY A 80 3.01 21.83 10.85
N GLY A 81 3.93 20.92 10.61
CA GLY A 81 5.25 21.18 10.04
C GLY A 81 5.27 21.38 8.53
N LEU A 82 4.15 21.13 7.85
CA LEU A 82 3.97 21.52 6.45
C LEU A 82 3.49 22.98 6.39
N GLY A 83 4.30 23.89 6.99
CA GLY A 83 4.10 25.31 6.82
C GLY A 83 4.00 25.65 5.34
N SER A 84 3.14 26.58 4.99
CA SER A 84 2.71 27.16 3.69
C SER A 84 3.56 26.94 2.42
N GLY A 85 4.73 26.37 2.50
CA GLY A 85 5.61 26.12 1.36
C GLY A 85 5.37 24.84 0.58
N LEU A 86 4.71 23.82 1.18
CA LEU A 86 4.37 22.56 0.47
C LEU A 86 2.87 22.47 0.10
N ALA A 87 2.03 23.29 0.71
CA ALA A 87 0.59 23.34 0.41
C ALA A 87 0.26 23.85 -1.01
N GLY A 88 1.21 24.51 -1.66
CA GLY A 88 1.07 25.02 -3.02
C GLY A 88 1.85 24.25 -4.11
N LEU A 89 2.63 23.24 -3.74
CA LEU A 89 3.33 22.43 -4.72
C LEU A 89 2.37 21.41 -5.35
N PRO A 90 2.32 21.31 -6.68
CA PRO A 90 1.55 20.26 -7.33
C PRO A 90 2.03 18.89 -6.83
N PRO A 91 1.13 17.91 -6.71
CA PRO A 91 1.50 16.57 -6.27
C PRO A 91 2.52 15.98 -7.25
N HIS A 92 3.78 15.88 -6.81
CA HIS A 92 4.82 15.29 -7.63
C HIS A 92 4.59 13.76 -7.70
N PRO A 93 4.60 13.14 -8.90
CA PRO A 93 4.32 11.70 -9.06
C PRO A 93 5.19 10.79 -8.19
N ALA A 94 6.44 11.17 -7.92
CA ALA A 94 7.33 10.41 -7.05
C ALA A 94 6.93 10.43 -5.55
N LEU A 95 6.03 11.34 -5.16
CA LEU A 95 5.55 11.52 -3.79
C LEU A 95 4.09 11.08 -3.62
N ALA A 96 3.39 10.77 -4.71
CA ALA A 96 2.04 10.25 -4.63
C ALA A 96 2.05 8.85 -3.98
N PRO A 97 1.07 8.55 -3.14
CA PRO A 97 0.95 7.23 -2.55
C PRO A 97 0.77 6.21 -3.67
N ARG A 98 1.55 5.14 -3.60
CA ARG A 98 1.48 4.03 -4.55
C ARG A 98 0.99 2.80 -3.83
N LEU A 99 0.07 2.10 -4.45
CA LEU A 99 -0.36 0.78 -3.99
C LEU A 99 0.22 -0.28 -4.92
N PRO A 100 0.86 -1.33 -4.37
CA PRO A 100 1.30 -2.46 -5.18
C PRO A 100 0.08 -3.20 -5.73
N LEU A 101 0.08 -3.47 -7.03
CA LEU A 101 -0.90 -4.30 -7.71
C LEU A 101 -0.31 -5.71 -7.85
N TYR A 102 -0.97 -6.65 -7.22
CA TYR A 102 -0.67 -8.07 -7.36
C TYR A 102 -1.50 -8.66 -8.51
N GLY A 103 -0.84 -9.29 -9.46
CA GLY A 103 -1.49 -9.90 -10.63
C GLY A 103 -1.84 -11.36 -10.39
N ARG A 104 -0.87 -12.23 -10.54
CA ARG A 104 -0.99 -13.68 -10.32
C ARG A 104 -0.31 -14.05 -9.01
N ILE A 105 -1.00 -14.78 -8.17
CA ILE A 105 -0.40 -15.41 -7.02
C ILE A 105 0.28 -16.67 -7.52
N ALA A 106 1.63 -16.66 -7.51
CA ALA A 106 2.40 -17.83 -7.89
C ALA A 106 2.32 -18.92 -6.81
N ALA A 107 2.17 -20.16 -7.23
CA ALA A 107 2.18 -21.32 -6.34
C ALA A 107 3.46 -21.35 -5.48
N GLY A 108 3.33 -21.62 -4.18
CA GLY A 108 4.45 -21.77 -3.26
C GLY A 108 5.01 -20.48 -2.67
N LEU A 109 4.52 -19.31 -3.06
CA LEU A 109 4.93 -18.03 -2.48
C LEU A 109 3.77 -17.34 -1.74
N PRO A 110 4.04 -16.57 -0.67
CA PRO A 110 3.01 -15.75 -0.05
C PRO A 110 2.35 -14.84 -1.09
N THR A 111 1.04 -14.62 -0.99
CA THR A 111 0.27 -13.75 -1.90
C THR A 111 0.90 -12.38 -2.07
N LEU A 112 1.43 -11.84 -0.97
CA LEU A 112 2.04 -10.51 -0.88
C LEU A 112 3.57 -10.54 -1.05
N ALA A 113 4.13 -11.52 -1.76
CA ALA A 113 5.55 -11.52 -2.08
C ALA A 113 5.87 -10.45 -3.14
N ASP A 114 7.00 -9.76 -2.99
CA ASP A 114 7.45 -8.72 -3.94
C ASP A 114 7.55 -9.24 -5.39
N SER A 115 7.84 -10.53 -5.56
CA SER A 115 7.88 -11.20 -6.87
C SER A 115 6.53 -11.27 -7.61
N ASN A 116 5.41 -11.06 -6.91
CA ASN A 116 4.07 -11.09 -7.46
C ASN A 116 3.52 -9.70 -7.81
N ILE A 117 4.30 -8.65 -7.59
CA ILE A 117 3.92 -7.28 -7.94
C ILE A 117 3.96 -7.13 -9.47
N GLU A 118 2.79 -6.90 -10.07
CA GLU A 118 2.63 -6.63 -11.50
C GLU A 118 2.96 -5.16 -11.83
N ALA A 119 2.56 -4.26 -10.96
CA ALA A 119 2.76 -2.81 -11.11
C ALA A 119 2.59 -2.08 -9.77
N GLU A 120 3.02 -0.83 -9.71
CA GLU A 120 2.65 0.10 -8.66
C GLU A 120 1.72 1.18 -9.23
N LEU A 121 0.51 1.30 -8.69
CA LEU A 121 -0.47 2.28 -9.15
C LEU A 121 -0.56 3.49 -8.22
N LEU A 122 -0.66 4.67 -8.83
CA LEU A 122 -0.85 5.95 -8.14
C LEU A 122 -2.32 6.10 -7.74
N ILE A 123 -2.71 5.47 -6.66
CA ILE A 123 -4.06 5.54 -6.10
C ILE A 123 -3.91 5.93 -4.63
N ASP A 124 -4.63 6.98 -4.21
CA ASP A 124 -4.62 7.35 -2.80
C ASP A 124 -5.33 6.26 -1.98
N PRO A 125 -4.60 5.58 -1.07
CA PRO A 125 -5.19 4.56 -0.22
C PRO A 125 -6.34 5.08 0.65
N ALA A 126 -6.38 6.39 0.94
CA ALA A 126 -7.41 7.03 1.75
C ALA A 126 -8.76 7.18 1.04
N LEU A 127 -8.84 6.90 -0.27
CA LEU A 127 -10.11 6.78 -1.00
C LEU A 127 -10.97 5.64 -0.45
N PHE A 128 -10.35 4.63 0.17
CA PHE A 128 -11.00 3.44 0.67
C PHE A 128 -11.14 3.47 2.20
N ARG A 129 -12.21 2.89 2.73
CA ARG A 129 -12.46 2.81 4.19
C ARG A 129 -12.87 1.38 4.57
N PRO A 130 -12.04 0.69 5.37
CA PRO A 130 -10.69 1.06 5.83
C PRO A 130 -9.73 1.36 4.67
N ARG A 131 -8.62 2.05 5.00
CA ARG A 131 -7.56 2.37 4.02
C ARG A 131 -7.08 1.10 3.32
N ALA A 132 -6.90 1.14 2.00
CA ALA A 132 -6.31 0.03 1.26
C ALA A 132 -4.80 -0.05 1.49
N ASP A 133 -4.28 -1.28 1.55
CA ASP A 133 -2.84 -1.56 1.71
C ASP A 133 -2.22 -2.10 0.43
N PHE A 134 -3.03 -2.76 -0.40
CA PHE A 134 -2.61 -3.27 -1.71
C PHE A 134 -3.78 -3.39 -2.68
N LEU A 135 -3.45 -3.67 -3.92
CA LEU A 135 -4.39 -3.92 -5.01
C LEU A 135 -4.24 -5.36 -5.51
N LEU A 136 -5.34 -5.95 -5.94
CA LEU A 136 -5.38 -7.30 -6.51
C LEU A 136 -6.16 -7.30 -7.82
N ARG A 137 -5.57 -7.85 -8.89
CA ARG A 137 -6.28 -8.03 -10.16
C ARG A 137 -7.22 -9.24 -10.09
N VAL A 138 -8.48 -9.01 -10.39
CA VAL A 138 -9.50 -10.06 -10.48
C VAL A 138 -9.25 -10.95 -11.70
N ARG A 139 -9.45 -12.24 -11.49
CA ARG A 139 -9.49 -13.23 -12.57
C ARG A 139 -10.73 -14.10 -12.41
N GLY A 140 -11.46 -14.23 -13.50
CA GLY A 140 -12.69 -15.02 -13.55
C GLY A 140 -13.92 -14.25 -13.07
N GLU A 141 -15.05 -14.93 -13.07
CA GLU A 141 -16.39 -14.35 -12.92
C GLU A 141 -17.13 -14.80 -11.66
N SER A 142 -16.43 -15.44 -10.72
CA SER A 142 -17.09 -16.03 -9.54
C SER A 142 -17.77 -15.01 -8.60
N MET A 143 -17.50 -13.71 -8.78
CA MET A 143 -18.07 -12.62 -7.98
C MET A 143 -18.86 -11.61 -8.82
N ARG A 144 -19.35 -12.04 -10.00
CA ARG A 144 -20.04 -11.17 -10.97
C ARG A 144 -21.30 -10.51 -10.41
N GLU A 145 -22.09 -11.22 -9.62
CA GLU A 145 -23.32 -10.67 -9.01
C GLU A 145 -23.05 -9.73 -7.83
N ALA A 146 -21.80 -9.67 -7.36
CA ALA A 146 -21.32 -8.63 -6.44
C ALA A 146 -20.70 -7.44 -7.19
N ASP A 147 -20.95 -7.31 -8.50
CA ASP A 147 -20.38 -6.31 -9.41
C ASP A 147 -18.83 -6.28 -9.43
N ILE A 148 -18.22 -7.45 -9.21
CA ILE A 148 -16.77 -7.68 -9.38
C ILE A 148 -16.58 -8.54 -10.63
N GLN A 149 -15.97 -7.97 -11.66
CA GLN A 149 -15.80 -8.56 -12.97
C GLN A 149 -14.36 -8.99 -13.23
N ASP A 150 -14.17 -9.85 -14.23
CA ASP A 150 -12.82 -10.19 -14.69
C ASP A 150 -12.04 -8.94 -15.08
N ARG A 151 -10.76 -8.88 -14.68
CA ARG A 151 -9.82 -7.76 -14.87
C ARG A 151 -10.06 -6.52 -14.02
N ASP A 152 -11.09 -6.48 -13.19
CA ASP A 152 -11.21 -5.43 -12.17
C ASP A 152 -9.99 -5.42 -11.24
N ILE A 153 -9.76 -4.28 -10.60
CA ILE A 153 -8.73 -4.12 -9.59
C ILE A 153 -9.42 -3.93 -8.24
N LEU A 154 -9.20 -4.84 -7.32
CA LEU A 154 -9.71 -4.74 -5.97
C LEU A 154 -8.74 -3.95 -5.09
N ALA A 155 -9.25 -3.01 -4.33
CA ALA A 155 -8.55 -2.39 -3.22
C ALA A 155 -8.76 -3.25 -1.97
N VAL A 156 -7.67 -3.65 -1.32
CA VAL A 156 -7.69 -4.60 -0.22
C VAL A 156 -7.02 -4.00 1.01
N HIS A 157 -7.71 -4.09 2.15
CA HIS A 157 -7.15 -3.77 3.45
C HIS A 157 -6.59 -5.05 4.08
N HIS A 158 -5.31 -5.07 4.41
CA HIS A 158 -4.63 -6.23 5.00
C HIS A 158 -5.12 -6.45 6.43
N THR A 159 -5.91 -7.48 6.63
CA THR A 159 -6.45 -7.86 7.95
C THR A 159 -6.90 -9.32 7.95
N GLY A 160 -6.66 -10.01 9.06
CA GLY A 160 -7.26 -11.31 9.33
C GLY A 160 -8.59 -11.21 10.11
N SER A 161 -8.98 -10.01 10.56
CA SER A 161 -10.20 -9.80 11.33
C SER A 161 -11.35 -9.38 10.42
N VAL A 162 -12.18 -10.34 10.05
CA VAL A 162 -13.30 -10.15 9.14
C VAL A 162 -14.61 -10.69 9.73
N ARG A 163 -15.73 -10.26 9.20
CA ARG A 163 -17.08 -10.64 9.64
C ARG A 163 -17.81 -11.40 8.54
N ASN A 164 -18.77 -12.22 8.95
CA ASN A 164 -19.66 -12.92 8.00
C ASN A 164 -20.35 -11.93 7.08
N GLY A 165 -20.40 -12.27 5.78
CA GLY A 165 -20.97 -11.44 4.72
C GLY A 165 -20.01 -10.43 4.08
N GLN A 166 -18.78 -10.29 4.58
CA GLN A 166 -17.78 -9.45 3.95
C GLN A 166 -17.09 -10.18 2.78
N ILE A 167 -16.67 -9.43 1.77
CA ILE A 167 -15.87 -9.95 0.65
C ILE A 167 -14.40 -9.92 1.06
N VAL A 168 -13.74 -11.07 0.96
CA VAL A 168 -12.36 -11.25 1.38
C VAL A 168 -11.48 -11.79 0.27
N VAL A 169 -10.20 -11.53 0.37
CA VAL A 169 -9.16 -12.29 -0.32
C VAL A 169 -8.73 -13.41 0.62
N ALA A 170 -9.01 -14.64 0.26
CA ALA A 170 -8.66 -15.84 1.01
C ALA A 170 -7.65 -16.68 0.24
N ARG A 171 -6.67 -17.25 0.93
CA ARG A 171 -5.69 -18.17 0.35
C ARG A 171 -5.88 -19.59 0.91
N LEU A 172 -6.00 -20.53 -0.01
CA LEU A 172 -6.10 -21.97 0.25
C LEU A 172 -4.88 -22.66 -0.40
N GLY A 173 -3.95 -23.14 0.40
CA GLY A 173 -2.68 -23.59 -0.14
C GLY A 173 -1.97 -22.47 -0.89
N ASP A 174 -1.73 -22.67 -2.18
CA ASP A 174 -1.03 -21.75 -3.06
C ASP A 174 -1.98 -20.88 -3.90
N GLU A 175 -3.28 -21.04 -3.77
CA GLU A 175 -4.26 -20.30 -4.56
C GLU A 175 -5.00 -19.27 -3.72
N ALA A 176 -5.08 -18.04 -4.23
CA ALA A 176 -5.95 -17.03 -3.66
C ALA A 176 -7.25 -16.90 -4.44
N THR A 177 -8.31 -16.65 -3.70
CA THR A 177 -9.65 -16.44 -4.24
C THR A 177 -10.35 -15.28 -3.57
N VAL A 178 -11.29 -14.66 -4.26
CA VAL A 178 -12.16 -13.61 -3.73
C VAL A 178 -13.56 -14.19 -3.57
N LYS A 179 -14.10 -14.14 -2.36
CA LYS A 179 -15.40 -14.72 -2.01
C LYS A 179 -16.05 -13.95 -0.86
N TYR A 180 -17.34 -14.16 -0.67
CA TYR A 180 -17.99 -13.84 0.59
C TYR A 180 -17.51 -14.78 1.69
N TYR A 181 -17.17 -14.21 2.83
CA TYR A 181 -16.73 -14.94 4.01
C TYR A 181 -17.94 -15.32 4.88
N ARG A 182 -18.08 -16.59 5.21
CA ARG A 182 -19.02 -17.10 6.23
C ARG A 182 -18.34 -18.13 7.10
N ARG A 183 -18.34 -17.90 8.40
CA ARG A 183 -17.75 -18.82 9.37
C ARG A 183 -18.76 -19.18 10.46
N SER A 184 -18.85 -20.47 10.76
CA SER A 184 -19.59 -21.02 11.89
C SER A 184 -18.68 -22.01 12.64
N GLY A 185 -18.14 -21.59 13.78
CA GLY A 185 -17.17 -22.37 14.55
C GLY A 185 -15.90 -22.69 13.72
N PRO A 186 -15.56 -23.99 13.54
CA PRO A 186 -14.41 -24.38 12.74
C PRO A 186 -14.69 -24.43 11.23
N LEU A 187 -15.94 -24.32 10.81
CA LEU A 187 -16.33 -24.41 9.41
C LEU A 187 -16.33 -23.02 8.78
N LEU A 188 -15.50 -22.85 7.74
CA LEU A 188 -15.46 -21.67 6.89
C LEU A 188 -16.07 -22.03 5.54
N THR A 189 -16.99 -21.20 5.07
CA THR A 189 -17.53 -21.25 3.71
C THR A 189 -17.14 -19.98 2.99
N LEU A 190 -16.51 -20.13 1.82
CA LEU A 190 -16.19 -19.04 0.90
C LEU A 190 -17.20 -19.09 -0.23
N GLU A 191 -18.20 -18.19 -0.17
CA GLU A 191 -19.34 -18.20 -1.09
C GLU A 191 -19.08 -17.34 -2.33
N PRO A 192 -19.29 -17.87 -3.55
CA PRO A 192 -19.25 -17.06 -4.76
C PRO A 192 -20.47 -16.16 -4.86
N ALA A 193 -20.37 -15.09 -5.65
CA ALA A 193 -21.48 -14.28 -6.12
C ALA A 193 -21.75 -14.57 -7.60
N ASN A 194 -21.89 -15.83 -7.95
CA ASN A 194 -22.25 -16.32 -9.27
C ASN A 194 -22.76 -17.75 -9.15
N PRO A 195 -24.03 -18.03 -9.56
CA PRO A 195 -24.63 -19.37 -9.45
C PRO A 195 -23.88 -20.46 -10.22
N GLY A 196 -23.07 -20.10 -11.21
CA GLY A 196 -22.24 -21.06 -11.96
C GLY A 196 -21.01 -21.58 -11.21
N PHE A 197 -20.82 -21.16 -9.93
CA PHE A 197 -19.68 -21.54 -9.11
C PHE A 197 -20.15 -22.14 -7.79
N GLU A 198 -19.51 -23.22 -7.35
CA GLU A 198 -19.80 -23.85 -6.07
C GLU A 198 -19.09 -23.14 -4.90
N PRO A 199 -19.74 -23.08 -3.72
CA PRO A 199 -19.08 -22.63 -2.50
C PRO A 199 -17.89 -23.52 -2.12
N ILE A 200 -16.83 -22.91 -1.56
CA ILE A 200 -15.69 -23.65 -1.05
C ILE A 200 -15.86 -23.83 0.45
N HIS A 201 -15.95 -25.09 0.88
CA HIS A 201 -16.07 -25.46 2.30
C HIS A 201 -14.72 -25.87 2.87
N VAL A 202 -14.32 -25.24 3.98
CA VAL A 202 -13.02 -25.47 4.64
C VAL A 202 -13.24 -25.81 6.11
N ASP A 203 -12.81 -26.98 6.52
CA ASP A 203 -12.71 -27.34 7.94
C ASP A 203 -11.34 -26.85 8.48
N LEU A 204 -11.33 -25.75 9.22
CA LEU A 204 -10.14 -25.11 9.76
C LEU A 204 -9.34 -25.99 10.76
N ARG A 205 -9.90 -27.14 11.17
CA ARG A 205 -9.15 -28.12 11.97
C ARG A 205 -8.27 -29.02 11.10
N ARG A 206 -8.55 -29.12 9.82
CA ARG A 206 -7.89 -30.04 8.87
C ARG A 206 -7.16 -29.31 7.74
N GLN A 207 -7.61 -28.11 7.41
CA GLN A 207 -7.13 -27.34 6.28
C GLN A 207 -6.75 -25.94 6.72
N HIS A 208 -5.64 -25.45 6.19
CA HIS A 208 -5.20 -24.10 6.46
C HIS A 208 -5.78 -23.14 5.41
N CYS A 209 -6.50 -22.12 5.88
CA CYS A 209 -6.97 -21.00 5.09
C CYS A 209 -6.50 -19.70 5.70
N VAL A 210 -5.85 -18.85 4.93
CA VAL A 210 -5.39 -17.53 5.34
C VAL A 210 -6.31 -16.48 4.74
N ILE A 211 -6.81 -15.58 5.57
CA ILE A 211 -7.46 -14.36 5.08
C ILE A 211 -6.38 -13.31 4.89
N GLU A 212 -6.08 -13.00 3.64
CA GLU A 212 -5.07 -12.01 3.25
C GLU A 212 -5.59 -10.58 3.42
N GLY A 213 -6.90 -10.36 3.30
CA GLY A 213 -7.48 -9.06 3.56
C GLY A 213 -8.96 -8.94 3.22
N LEU A 214 -9.49 -7.79 3.61
CA LEU A 214 -10.86 -7.33 3.34
C LEU A 214 -10.87 -6.52 2.04
N VAL A 215 -11.77 -6.84 1.13
CA VAL A 215 -12.02 -6.01 -0.06
C VAL A 215 -12.76 -4.74 0.37
N VAL A 216 -12.19 -3.58 0.08
CA VAL A 216 -12.69 -2.26 0.51
C VAL A 216 -13.09 -1.38 -0.66
N GLY A 217 -12.85 -1.83 -1.89
CA GLY A 217 -13.29 -1.12 -3.10
C GLY A 217 -12.93 -1.84 -4.38
N VAL A 218 -13.51 -1.38 -5.48
CA VAL A 218 -13.26 -1.86 -6.84
C VAL A 218 -12.85 -0.67 -7.71
N VAL A 219 -11.80 -0.84 -8.49
CA VAL A 219 -11.37 0.12 -9.52
C VAL A 219 -11.49 -0.57 -10.88
N ARG A 220 -12.35 -0.03 -11.72
CA ARG A 220 -12.57 -0.53 -13.08
C ARG A 220 -11.99 0.44 -14.08
N THR A 221 -11.06 -0.03 -14.90
CA THR A 221 -10.31 0.80 -15.87
C THR A 221 -10.93 0.78 -17.27
N ALA A 222 -11.81 -0.17 -17.54
CA ALA A 222 -12.53 -0.27 -18.81
C ALA A 222 -14.03 -0.44 -18.54
N LEU A 223 -14.84 0.45 -19.07
CA LEU A 223 -16.29 0.24 -19.13
C LEU A 223 -16.60 -0.69 -20.30
N PRO A 224 -17.52 -1.67 -20.14
CA PRO A 224 -18.00 -2.43 -21.28
C PRO A 224 -18.66 -1.45 -22.24
N MET A 225 -18.07 -1.28 -23.42
CA MET A 225 -18.68 -0.53 -24.50
C MET A 225 -19.89 -1.33 -24.98
N ARG A 226 -21.09 -0.92 -24.57
CA ARG A 226 -22.31 -1.39 -25.20
C ARG A 226 -22.39 -0.72 -26.57
N PRO A 227 -22.48 -1.44 -27.69
CA PRO A 227 -22.81 -0.79 -28.96
C PRO A 227 -24.15 -0.11 -28.78
N LEU A 228 -24.21 1.17 -29.12
CA LEU A 228 -25.47 1.91 -29.20
C LEU A 228 -26.34 1.25 -30.26
N PRO A 229 -27.66 1.11 -30.01
CA PRO A 229 -28.61 0.55 -30.95
C PRO A 229 -28.65 1.33 -32.26
#